data_cac1ef0f3a814b95ab62023e5d42fcb5
#
_entry.id   cac1ef0f3a814b95ab62023e5d42fcb5
#
_cell.length_a   1.000
_cell.length_b   1.000
_cell.length_c   1.000
_cell.angle_alpha   90.00
_cell.angle_beta   90.00
_cell.angle_gamma   90.00
#
_symmetry.space_group_name_H-M   'P 1'
#
loop_
_entity.id
_entity.type
_entity.pdbx_description
1 polymer ?
#
loop_
_entity_poly.entity_id
_entity_poly.type
_entity_poly.pdbx_seq_one_letter_code
_entity_poly.pdbx_strand_id
1 'polypeptide(L)'
;MKPDLRGVCGVTMLAGLLTVVPARAEDAHPACEVPAYLLSSESALPKVAEAVKTAGKLDILVVGSRSSTINTPDGTAYPGRLEAMLREKLPTVKVNVNVELQIKKTAEEVAAGLGKLVADRKPTLVIWQTGTVDALRSIDPDDFRAAVDDGIAALQSAGTDVILINLQYSPRTETMISAAPYIDNMRVVAQQHDVPLFDRFAVMRNWNEAGDFDLFSASHGLDLAKRVHDCLGRALSKFVIDAAHIGPAQN
;
A
#
# COMPACT_ATOMS: atom_id res chain seq x y z
N MET A 1 2.94 99.60 12.87
CA MET A 1 3.60 98.67 13.80
C MET A 1 2.97 97.32 13.61
N LYS A 2 3.73 96.39 13.03
CA LYS A 2 3.35 94.96 12.88
C LYS A 2 3.57 94.14 14.17
N PRO A 3 2.82 93.09 14.42
CA PRO A 3 3.55 91.86 14.73
C PRO A 3 3.12 90.65 13.91
N ASP A 4 4.13 89.84 13.67
CA ASP A 4 4.09 88.62 12.92
C ASP A 4 3.37 87.49 13.71
N LEU A 5 2.51 86.72 13.02
CA LEU A 5 2.00 85.42 13.49
C LEU A 5 2.60 84.31 12.66
N ARG A 6 3.55 83.59 13.27
CA ARG A 6 4.08 82.34 12.68
C ARG A 6 3.17 81.19 13.05
N GLY A 7 2.50 80.62 12.04
CA GLY A 7 1.76 79.40 12.16
C GLY A 7 2.67 78.15 12.14
N VAL A 8 2.57 77.34 13.14
CA VAL A 8 3.24 76.04 13.21
C VAL A 8 2.29 74.98 12.63
N CYS A 9 2.64 74.45 11.46
CA CYS A 9 1.95 73.30 10.86
C CYS A 9 2.41 72.01 11.54
N GLY A 10 1.59 71.44 12.39
CA GLY A 10 1.81 70.12 12.96
C GLY A 10 1.39 69.03 11.98
N VAL A 11 2.38 68.26 11.48
CA VAL A 11 2.15 67.05 10.68
C VAL A 11 1.94 65.89 11.64
N THR A 12 0.69 65.41 11.72
CA THR A 12 0.36 64.22 12.48
C THR A 12 0.60 63.00 11.59
N MET A 13 1.69 62.25 11.84
CA MET A 13 1.92 60.96 11.20
C MET A 13 0.99 59.94 11.87
N LEU A 14 0.02 59.41 11.12
CA LEU A 14 -0.74 58.24 11.47
C LEU A 14 0.09 56.99 11.15
N ALA A 15 0.67 56.35 12.18
CA ALA A 15 1.31 55.04 12.04
C ALA A 15 0.22 53.95 11.95
N GLY A 16 -0.02 53.46 10.71
CA GLY A 16 -0.89 52.33 10.50
C GLY A 16 -0.22 51.02 10.98
N LEU A 17 -0.71 50.42 12.03
CA LEU A 17 -0.34 49.07 12.43
C LEU A 17 -0.92 48.07 11.40
N LEU A 18 -0.08 47.56 10.52
CA LEU A 18 -0.38 46.38 9.70
C LEU A 18 -0.32 45.15 10.60
N THR A 19 -1.48 44.68 11.04
CA THR A 19 -1.60 43.37 11.69
C THR A 19 -1.39 42.29 10.63
N VAL A 20 -0.19 41.69 10.62
CA VAL A 20 0.10 40.46 9.88
C VAL A 20 -0.69 39.32 10.58
N VAL A 21 -1.84 38.93 10.00
CA VAL A 21 -2.55 37.71 10.38
C VAL A 21 -1.66 36.54 9.92
N PRO A 22 -1.13 35.68 10.81
CA PRO A 22 -0.43 34.50 10.37
C PRO A 22 -1.43 33.64 9.58
N ALA A 23 -1.14 33.40 8.30
CA ALA A 23 -1.81 32.38 7.55
C ALA A 23 -1.62 31.07 8.32
N ARG A 24 -2.72 30.53 8.87
CA ARG A 24 -2.72 29.19 9.41
C ARG A 24 -2.36 28.29 8.22
N ALA A 25 -1.20 27.63 8.27
CA ALA A 25 -0.95 26.48 7.44
C ALA A 25 -2.12 25.54 7.72
N GLU A 26 -2.99 25.30 6.75
CA GLU A 26 -3.89 24.18 6.77
C GLU A 26 -3.01 22.98 7.14
N ASP A 27 -3.37 22.29 8.22
CA ASP A 27 -2.68 21.06 8.64
C ASP A 27 -2.74 20.12 7.44
N ALA A 28 -1.66 20.10 6.66
CA ALA A 28 -1.53 19.19 5.53
C ALA A 28 -1.66 17.78 6.11
N HIS A 29 -2.76 17.13 5.85
CA HIS A 29 -2.98 15.73 6.21
C HIS A 29 -1.73 14.96 5.77
N PRO A 30 -1.01 14.27 6.68
CA PRO A 30 0.21 13.60 6.27
C PRO A 30 -0.14 12.60 5.18
N ALA A 31 0.36 12.87 3.97
CA ALA A 31 0.15 12.00 2.83
C ALA A 31 0.51 10.56 3.22
N CYS A 32 -0.31 9.57 2.82
CA CYS A 32 -0.18 8.16 3.15
C CYS A 32 -0.84 7.71 4.47
N GLU A 33 -1.62 8.51 5.16
CA GLU A 33 -2.39 8.00 6.28
C GLU A 33 -3.40 6.94 5.82
N VAL A 34 -3.46 5.85 6.57
CA VAL A 34 -4.41 4.77 6.37
C VAL A 34 -5.11 4.53 7.69
N PRO A 35 -6.46 4.55 7.72
CA PRO A 35 -7.21 4.20 8.93
C PRO A 35 -6.77 2.85 9.49
N ALA A 36 -6.63 2.76 10.81
CA ALA A 36 -6.09 1.56 11.46
C ALA A 36 -6.87 0.28 11.11
N TYR A 37 -8.19 0.39 10.96
CA TYR A 37 -9.04 -0.75 10.59
C TYR A 37 -8.75 -1.33 9.20
N LEU A 38 -8.17 -0.56 8.28
CA LEU A 38 -7.73 -1.06 6.96
C LEU A 38 -6.36 -1.76 7.00
N LEU A 39 -5.63 -1.59 8.10
CA LEU A 39 -4.32 -2.21 8.31
C LEU A 39 -4.34 -3.29 9.39
N SER A 40 -5.48 -3.52 10.05
CA SER A 40 -5.61 -4.61 11.01
C SER A 40 -5.84 -5.94 10.31
N SER A 41 -5.27 -7.02 10.87
CA SER A 41 -5.53 -8.38 10.44
C SER A 41 -5.81 -9.23 11.69
N GLU A 42 -6.84 -10.09 11.62
CA GLU A 42 -7.08 -11.10 12.65
C GLU A 42 -6.17 -12.32 12.47
N SER A 43 -5.73 -12.56 11.23
CA SER A 43 -4.84 -13.66 10.87
C SER A 43 -3.37 -13.26 11.10
N ALA A 44 -2.55 -14.23 11.53
CA ALA A 44 -1.16 -14.02 11.88
C ALA A 44 -0.17 -14.55 10.83
N LEU A 45 1.11 -14.12 10.94
CA LEU A 45 2.24 -14.57 10.13
C LEU A 45 3.29 -15.27 10.99
N PRO A 46 3.02 -16.51 11.45
CA PRO A 46 3.89 -17.20 12.41
C PRO A 46 5.27 -17.53 11.85
N LYS A 47 5.41 -17.84 10.55
CA LYS A 47 6.72 -18.12 9.92
C LYS A 47 7.58 -16.87 9.81
N VAL A 48 6.95 -15.71 9.52
CA VAL A 48 7.62 -14.41 9.55
C VAL A 48 8.10 -14.11 10.96
N ALA A 49 7.24 -14.26 11.98
CA ALA A 49 7.60 -14.03 13.38
C ALA A 49 8.77 -14.90 13.82
N GLU A 50 8.73 -16.20 13.49
CA GLU A 50 9.80 -17.15 13.79
C GLU A 50 11.11 -16.78 13.09
N ALA A 51 11.06 -16.50 11.78
CA ALA A 51 12.26 -16.19 11.00
C ALA A 51 12.95 -14.91 11.48
N VAL A 52 12.19 -13.88 11.83
CA VAL A 52 12.73 -12.63 12.39
C VAL A 52 13.38 -12.89 13.75
N LYS A 53 12.74 -13.67 14.61
CA LYS A 53 13.20 -13.92 15.98
C LYS A 53 14.41 -14.85 16.04
N THR A 54 14.45 -15.90 15.21
CA THR A 54 15.43 -16.99 15.33
C THR A 54 16.53 -16.90 14.28
N ALA A 55 16.17 -16.62 13.01
CA ALA A 55 17.12 -16.64 11.90
C ALA A 55 17.70 -15.26 11.57
N GLY A 56 17.09 -14.16 12.04
CA GLY A 56 17.50 -12.80 11.67
C GLY A 56 17.42 -12.53 10.16
N LYS A 57 16.57 -13.30 9.45
CA LYS A 57 16.43 -13.25 7.99
C LYS A 57 14.97 -13.35 7.60
N LEU A 58 14.55 -12.52 6.65
CA LEU A 58 13.18 -12.49 6.11
C LEU A 58 13.25 -12.44 4.59
N ASP A 59 12.93 -13.56 3.95
CA ASP A 59 12.82 -13.66 2.49
C ASP A 59 11.34 -13.56 2.07
N ILE A 60 11.01 -12.51 1.33
CA ILE A 60 9.67 -12.25 0.83
C ILE A 60 9.66 -12.43 -0.69
N LEU A 61 8.65 -13.13 -1.19
CA LEU A 61 8.35 -13.25 -2.60
C LEU A 61 7.03 -12.53 -2.91
N VAL A 62 7.09 -11.46 -3.68
CA VAL A 62 5.91 -10.80 -4.21
C VAL A 62 5.55 -11.42 -5.55
N VAL A 63 4.42 -12.14 -5.60
CA VAL A 63 3.84 -12.64 -6.83
C VAL A 63 2.78 -11.64 -7.26
N GLY A 64 3.05 -10.91 -8.34
CA GLY A 64 2.23 -9.77 -8.70
C GLY A 64 2.01 -9.62 -10.20
N SER A 65 1.32 -8.55 -10.56
CA SER A 65 1.01 -8.20 -11.93
C SER A 65 1.74 -6.92 -12.37
N ARG A 66 1.32 -6.35 -13.50
CA ARG A 66 1.87 -5.07 -13.98
C ARG A 66 1.74 -3.93 -12.94
N SER A 67 0.71 -3.96 -12.09
CA SER A 67 0.51 -2.95 -11.05
C SER A 67 1.40 -3.17 -9.79
N SER A 68 2.26 -4.17 -9.79
CA SER A 68 3.33 -4.36 -8.80
C SER A 68 4.65 -3.73 -9.24
N THR A 69 4.68 -3.07 -10.37
CA THR A 69 5.86 -2.41 -10.92
C THR A 69 5.51 -1.04 -11.48
N ILE A 70 6.50 -0.16 -11.54
CA ILE A 70 6.48 1.07 -12.32
C ILE A 70 7.73 1.11 -13.19
N ASN A 71 7.60 1.73 -14.37
CA ASN A 71 8.71 1.78 -15.32
C ASN A 71 9.73 2.85 -14.91
N THR A 72 10.52 2.56 -13.85
CA THR A 72 11.60 3.40 -13.36
C THR A 72 12.83 2.56 -13.04
N PRO A 73 14.06 3.10 -13.24
CA PRO A 73 15.31 2.37 -12.97
C PRO A 73 15.58 2.09 -11.49
N ASP A 74 14.97 2.84 -10.59
CA ASP A 74 15.35 2.96 -9.18
C ASP A 74 14.52 2.10 -8.21
N GLY A 75 13.76 1.10 -8.72
CA GLY A 75 13.01 0.18 -7.86
C GLY A 75 11.92 0.86 -7.01
N THR A 76 11.36 1.96 -7.50
CA THR A 76 10.37 2.79 -6.78
C THR A 76 8.97 2.15 -6.64
N ALA A 77 8.75 0.94 -7.19
CA ALA A 77 7.52 0.20 -7.00
C ALA A 77 7.34 -0.26 -5.55
N TYR A 78 6.09 -0.51 -5.13
CA TYR A 78 5.78 -0.83 -3.73
C TYR A 78 6.57 -2.02 -3.14
N PRO A 79 6.98 -3.07 -3.89
CA PRO A 79 7.79 -4.13 -3.31
C PRO A 79 9.18 -3.65 -2.86
N GLY A 80 9.84 -2.80 -3.66
CA GLY A 80 11.12 -2.21 -3.26
C GLY A 80 10.97 -1.22 -2.09
N ARG A 81 9.84 -0.50 -2.03
CA ARG A 81 9.53 0.37 -0.87
C ARG A 81 9.23 -0.44 0.38
N LEU A 82 8.52 -1.55 0.26
CA LEU A 82 8.32 -2.52 1.34
C LEU A 82 9.66 -2.99 1.91
N GLU A 83 10.59 -3.40 1.04
CA GLU A 83 11.92 -3.84 1.45
C GLU A 83 12.65 -2.75 2.24
N ALA A 84 12.70 -1.52 1.71
CA ALA A 84 13.34 -0.39 2.36
C ALA A 84 12.74 -0.11 3.75
N MET A 85 11.42 -0.07 3.85
CA MET A 85 10.72 0.17 5.12
C MET A 85 10.92 -0.95 6.14
N LEU A 86 10.90 -2.21 5.72
CA LEU A 86 11.17 -3.34 6.61
C LEU A 86 12.62 -3.35 7.10
N ARG A 87 13.60 -3.01 6.26
CA ARG A 87 15.00 -2.87 6.67
C ARG A 87 15.21 -1.74 7.69
N GLU A 88 14.50 -0.63 7.52
CA GLU A 88 14.54 0.48 8.47
C GLU A 88 13.97 0.08 9.83
N LYS A 89 12.81 -0.60 9.83
CA LYS A 89 12.10 -0.98 11.05
C LYS A 89 12.68 -2.21 11.74
N LEU A 90 13.39 -3.06 11.03
CA LEU A 90 14.00 -4.30 11.50
C LEU A 90 15.53 -4.30 11.22
N PRO A 91 16.30 -3.38 11.82
CA PRO A 91 17.71 -3.15 11.46
C PRO A 91 18.63 -4.34 11.73
N THR A 92 18.22 -5.29 12.56
CA THR A 92 18.96 -6.52 12.87
C THR A 92 18.59 -7.70 11.98
N VAL A 93 17.60 -7.53 11.10
CA VAL A 93 17.08 -8.58 10.23
C VAL A 93 17.52 -8.36 8.79
N LYS A 94 18.06 -9.37 8.15
CA LYS A 94 18.36 -9.34 6.72
C LYS A 94 17.07 -9.55 5.94
N VAL A 95 16.49 -8.47 5.44
CA VAL A 95 15.28 -8.50 4.62
C VAL A 95 15.64 -8.52 3.13
N ASN A 96 15.04 -9.44 2.37
CA ASN A 96 15.11 -9.50 0.91
C ASN A 96 13.69 -9.60 0.34
N VAL A 97 13.37 -8.74 -0.61
CA VAL A 97 12.09 -8.79 -1.35
C VAL A 97 12.37 -9.09 -2.82
N ASN A 98 11.91 -10.23 -3.28
CA ASN A 98 11.98 -10.63 -4.68
C ASN A 98 10.61 -10.47 -5.32
N VAL A 99 10.57 -10.15 -6.62
CA VAL A 99 9.32 -9.96 -7.36
C VAL A 99 9.26 -10.94 -8.52
N GLU A 100 8.16 -11.67 -8.60
CA GLU A 100 7.80 -12.53 -9.72
C GLU A 100 6.57 -11.93 -10.43
N LEU A 101 6.77 -11.40 -11.62
CA LEU A 101 5.70 -10.73 -12.36
C LEU A 101 4.93 -11.73 -13.23
N GLN A 102 3.67 -11.90 -12.93
CA GLN A 102 2.71 -12.73 -13.65
C GLN A 102 1.78 -11.82 -14.52
N ILE A 103 2.40 -11.10 -15.46
CA ILE A 103 1.71 -10.08 -16.25
C ILE A 103 0.61 -10.71 -17.11
N LYS A 104 -0.60 -10.14 -17.05
CA LYS A 104 -1.79 -10.58 -17.79
C LYS A 104 -2.30 -11.99 -17.44
N LYS A 105 -1.80 -12.65 -16.41
CA LYS A 105 -2.32 -13.94 -15.96
C LYS A 105 -3.50 -13.79 -15.02
N THR A 106 -4.46 -14.72 -15.14
CA THR A 106 -5.57 -14.90 -14.20
C THR A 106 -5.08 -15.56 -12.91
N ALA A 107 -5.91 -15.59 -11.88
CA ALA A 107 -5.61 -16.30 -10.64
C ALA A 107 -5.34 -17.78 -10.89
N GLU A 108 -6.12 -18.45 -11.73
CA GLU A 108 -5.95 -19.86 -12.12
C GLU A 108 -4.58 -20.10 -12.79
N GLU A 109 -4.24 -19.29 -13.80
CA GLU A 109 -2.95 -19.39 -14.51
C GLU A 109 -1.75 -19.17 -13.60
N VAL A 110 -1.90 -18.40 -12.50
CA VAL A 110 -0.86 -18.17 -11.50
C VAL A 110 -0.83 -19.31 -10.49
N ALA A 111 -1.99 -19.71 -9.94
CA ALA A 111 -2.12 -20.76 -8.92
C ALA A 111 -1.46 -22.06 -9.37
N ALA A 112 -1.66 -22.46 -10.63
CA ALA A 112 -1.05 -23.66 -11.21
C ALA A 112 0.50 -23.71 -11.09
N GLY A 113 1.16 -22.56 -10.95
CA GLY A 113 2.63 -22.49 -10.83
C GLY A 113 3.16 -22.21 -9.43
N LEU A 114 2.32 -21.81 -8.46
CA LEU A 114 2.74 -21.31 -7.16
C LEU A 114 3.53 -22.35 -6.34
N GLY A 115 3.06 -23.59 -6.29
CA GLY A 115 3.73 -24.65 -5.55
C GLY A 115 5.18 -24.87 -6.02
N LYS A 116 5.41 -24.92 -7.35
CA LYS A 116 6.77 -25.02 -7.92
C LYS A 116 7.59 -23.78 -7.60
N LEU A 117 7.03 -22.60 -7.76
CA LEU A 117 7.73 -21.33 -7.51
C LEU A 117 8.23 -21.24 -6.06
N VAL A 118 7.39 -21.64 -5.10
CA VAL A 118 7.78 -21.65 -3.68
C VAL A 118 8.82 -22.73 -3.38
N ALA A 119 8.70 -23.92 -3.96
CA ALA A 119 9.70 -24.98 -3.79
C ALA A 119 11.09 -24.55 -4.30
N ASP A 120 11.15 -23.80 -5.40
CA ASP A 120 12.38 -23.30 -5.99
C ASP A 120 12.97 -22.10 -5.20
N ARG A 121 12.13 -21.18 -4.72
CA ARG A 121 12.54 -19.91 -4.09
C ARG A 121 12.65 -19.98 -2.56
N LYS A 122 11.90 -20.87 -1.92
CA LYS A 122 11.81 -21.08 -0.46
C LYS A 122 11.63 -19.80 0.34
N PRO A 123 10.64 -18.94 0.00
CA PRO A 123 10.41 -17.70 0.74
C PRO A 123 9.80 -18.00 2.11
N THR A 124 10.04 -17.10 3.08
CA THR A 124 9.36 -17.12 4.37
C THR A 124 7.91 -16.64 4.21
N LEU A 125 7.72 -15.63 3.35
CA LEU A 125 6.42 -15.00 3.08
C LEU A 125 6.19 -14.89 1.58
N VAL A 126 5.01 -15.29 1.12
CA VAL A 126 4.51 -14.94 -0.22
C VAL A 126 3.47 -13.84 -0.08
N ILE A 127 3.64 -12.77 -0.83
CA ILE A 127 2.62 -11.72 -1.00
C ILE A 127 2.04 -11.89 -2.40
N TRP A 128 0.82 -12.40 -2.47
CA TRP A 128 0.16 -12.67 -3.76
C TRP A 128 -0.87 -11.61 -4.09
N GLN A 129 -0.59 -10.82 -5.13
CA GLN A 129 -1.51 -9.83 -5.67
C GLN A 129 -2.24 -10.38 -6.88
N THR A 130 -3.58 -10.44 -6.82
CA THR A 130 -4.42 -11.02 -7.88
C THR A 130 -5.78 -10.32 -8.03
N GLY A 131 -6.62 -10.80 -8.94
CA GLY A 131 -8.01 -10.39 -9.15
C GLY A 131 -8.23 -9.31 -10.22
N THR A 132 -7.26 -8.44 -10.51
CA THR A 132 -7.45 -7.35 -11.49
C THR A 132 -7.61 -7.89 -12.92
N VAL A 133 -6.80 -8.89 -13.30
CA VAL A 133 -6.87 -9.49 -14.65
C VAL A 133 -8.15 -10.30 -14.79
N ASP A 134 -8.55 -10.98 -13.72
CA ASP A 134 -9.77 -11.79 -13.67
C ASP A 134 -11.00 -10.91 -13.88
N ALA A 135 -11.09 -9.81 -13.15
CA ALA A 135 -12.17 -8.82 -13.31
C ALA A 135 -12.18 -8.18 -14.71
N LEU A 136 -11.00 -7.83 -15.27
CA LEU A 136 -10.89 -7.27 -16.63
C LEU A 136 -11.32 -8.26 -17.72
N ARG A 137 -11.12 -9.56 -17.50
CA ARG A 137 -11.50 -10.63 -18.42
C ARG A 137 -12.88 -11.19 -18.15
N SER A 138 -13.56 -10.65 -17.12
CA SER A 138 -14.88 -11.14 -16.69
C SER A 138 -14.87 -12.66 -16.42
N ILE A 139 -13.80 -13.16 -15.79
CA ILE A 139 -13.73 -14.53 -15.29
C ILE A 139 -14.88 -14.71 -14.30
N ASP A 140 -15.54 -15.87 -14.34
CA ASP A 140 -16.60 -16.17 -13.39
C ASP A 140 -16.10 -16.00 -11.95
N PRO A 141 -16.80 -15.26 -11.08
CA PRO A 141 -16.34 -15.03 -9.71
C PRO A 141 -16.17 -16.31 -8.89
N ASP A 142 -16.92 -17.37 -9.16
CA ASP A 142 -16.78 -18.65 -8.46
C ASP A 142 -15.53 -19.41 -8.95
N ASP A 143 -15.22 -19.37 -10.26
CA ASP A 143 -13.96 -19.91 -10.81
C ASP A 143 -12.76 -19.14 -10.26
N PHE A 144 -12.85 -17.82 -10.18
CA PHE A 144 -11.82 -17.00 -9.54
C PHE A 144 -11.62 -17.40 -8.08
N ARG A 145 -12.71 -17.57 -7.31
CA ARG A 145 -12.66 -17.99 -5.91
C ARG A 145 -11.95 -19.34 -5.76
N ALA A 146 -12.32 -20.33 -6.55
CA ALA A 146 -11.71 -21.66 -6.53
C ALA A 146 -10.19 -21.56 -6.82
N ALA A 147 -9.79 -20.76 -7.81
CA ALA A 147 -8.39 -20.55 -8.15
C ALA A 147 -7.58 -19.89 -7.03
N VAL A 148 -8.16 -18.92 -6.30
CA VAL A 148 -7.50 -18.30 -5.15
C VAL A 148 -7.38 -19.28 -3.99
N ASP A 149 -8.42 -20.08 -3.73
CA ASP A 149 -8.43 -21.14 -2.72
C ASP A 149 -7.31 -22.16 -2.97
N ASP A 150 -7.25 -22.73 -4.17
CA ASP A 150 -6.22 -23.67 -4.59
C ASP A 150 -4.81 -23.09 -4.45
N GLY A 151 -4.65 -21.81 -4.87
CA GLY A 151 -3.36 -21.13 -4.80
C GLY A 151 -2.87 -20.96 -3.37
N ILE A 152 -3.74 -20.54 -2.43
CA ILE A 152 -3.37 -20.40 -1.00
C ILE A 152 -3.07 -21.78 -0.41
N ALA A 153 -3.89 -22.80 -0.69
CA ALA A 153 -3.65 -24.16 -0.21
C ALA A 153 -2.28 -24.67 -0.65
N ALA A 154 -1.89 -24.44 -1.91
CA ALA A 154 -0.57 -24.80 -2.43
C ALA A 154 0.57 -24.07 -1.70
N LEU A 155 0.41 -22.79 -1.42
CA LEU A 155 1.41 -21.98 -0.69
C LEU A 155 1.55 -22.45 0.76
N GLN A 156 0.45 -22.67 1.47
CA GLN A 156 0.46 -23.14 2.86
C GLN A 156 1.05 -24.56 2.96
N SER A 157 0.72 -25.43 2.01
CA SER A 157 1.27 -26.80 1.95
C SER A 157 2.79 -26.80 1.73
N ALA A 158 3.32 -25.76 1.07
CA ALA A 158 4.77 -25.56 0.91
C ALA A 158 5.44 -24.94 2.15
N GLY A 159 4.69 -24.64 3.22
CA GLY A 159 5.22 -24.19 4.50
C GLY A 159 5.60 -22.71 4.56
N THR A 160 5.03 -21.86 3.70
CA THR A 160 5.25 -20.41 3.70
C THR A 160 4.04 -19.66 4.27
N ASP A 161 4.27 -18.50 4.89
CA ASP A 161 3.18 -17.57 5.21
C ASP A 161 2.68 -16.89 3.93
N VAL A 162 1.41 -16.49 3.94
CA VAL A 162 0.76 -15.86 2.80
C VAL A 162 0.09 -14.55 3.22
N ILE A 163 0.25 -13.51 2.42
CA ILE A 163 -0.60 -12.32 2.40
C ILE A 163 -1.25 -12.25 1.03
N LEU A 164 -2.57 -12.11 1.00
CA LEU A 164 -3.27 -11.70 -0.22
C LEU A 164 -3.27 -10.18 -0.37
N ILE A 165 -3.11 -9.69 -1.59
CA ILE A 165 -3.38 -8.30 -1.96
C ILE A 165 -4.45 -8.30 -3.05
N ASN A 166 -5.56 -7.60 -2.79
CA ASN A 166 -6.65 -7.50 -3.75
C ASN A 166 -6.38 -6.46 -4.85
N LEU A 167 -7.40 -6.15 -5.62
CA LEU A 167 -7.37 -5.33 -6.82
C LEU A 167 -6.84 -3.91 -6.54
N GLN A 168 -6.26 -3.30 -7.58
CA GLN A 168 -5.95 -1.89 -7.56
C GLN A 168 -7.21 -1.05 -7.78
N TYR A 169 -7.41 -0.05 -6.93
CA TYR A 169 -8.44 0.96 -7.15
C TYR A 169 -7.94 2.10 -8.06
N SER A 170 -8.79 2.54 -8.94
CA SER A 170 -8.83 3.89 -9.50
C SER A 170 -10.25 4.18 -9.97
N PRO A 171 -10.71 5.45 -9.99
CA PRO A 171 -12.05 5.77 -10.49
C PRO A 171 -12.29 5.26 -11.91
N ARG A 172 -11.28 5.28 -12.78
CA ARG A 172 -11.36 4.72 -14.13
C ARG A 172 -11.53 3.20 -14.12
N THR A 173 -10.81 2.49 -13.26
CA THR A 173 -10.92 1.03 -13.15
C THR A 173 -12.32 0.65 -12.66
N GLU A 174 -12.85 1.37 -11.68
CA GLU A 174 -14.18 1.13 -11.12
C GLU A 174 -15.31 1.28 -12.15
N THR A 175 -15.13 2.14 -13.16
CA THR A 175 -16.09 2.26 -14.27
C THR A 175 -15.96 1.17 -15.33
N MET A 176 -14.85 0.46 -15.37
CA MET A 176 -14.54 -0.56 -16.40
C MET A 176 -14.80 -1.99 -15.94
N ILE A 177 -14.72 -2.26 -14.64
CA ILE A 177 -14.83 -3.61 -14.07
C ILE A 177 -15.78 -3.61 -12.89
N SER A 178 -16.49 -4.74 -12.70
CA SER A 178 -17.20 -5.03 -11.46
C SER A 178 -16.21 -5.64 -10.45
N ALA A 179 -15.58 -4.80 -9.61
CA ALA A 179 -14.54 -5.25 -8.67
C ALA A 179 -15.11 -6.02 -7.47
N ALA A 180 -16.33 -5.68 -7.02
CA ALA A 180 -16.92 -6.16 -5.77
C ALA A 180 -16.94 -7.70 -5.65
N PRO A 181 -17.43 -8.50 -6.63
CA PRO A 181 -17.47 -9.96 -6.49
C PRO A 181 -16.08 -10.57 -6.25
N TYR A 182 -15.04 -10.05 -6.89
CA TYR A 182 -13.67 -10.55 -6.73
C TYR A 182 -13.09 -10.17 -5.36
N ILE A 183 -13.34 -8.94 -4.90
CA ILE A 183 -12.91 -8.48 -3.57
C ILE A 183 -13.58 -9.31 -2.48
N ASP A 184 -14.88 -9.54 -2.58
CA ASP A 184 -15.65 -10.29 -1.60
C ASP A 184 -15.21 -11.76 -1.56
N ASN A 185 -14.97 -12.38 -2.71
CA ASN A 185 -14.43 -13.74 -2.79
C ASN A 185 -13.03 -13.83 -2.15
N MET A 186 -12.15 -12.84 -2.38
CA MET A 186 -10.84 -12.82 -1.72
C MET A 186 -10.94 -12.71 -0.20
N ARG A 187 -11.89 -11.93 0.33
CA ARG A 187 -12.16 -11.87 1.77
C ARG A 187 -12.61 -13.20 2.34
N VAL A 188 -13.55 -13.85 1.65
CA VAL A 188 -14.06 -15.18 2.07
C VAL A 188 -12.92 -16.19 2.09
N VAL A 189 -12.12 -16.29 1.04
CA VAL A 189 -11.02 -17.26 0.95
C VAL A 189 -9.91 -16.93 1.97
N ALA A 190 -9.55 -15.66 2.16
CA ALA A 190 -8.58 -15.25 3.16
C ALA A 190 -9.02 -15.69 4.57
N GLN A 191 -10.29 -15.51 4.91
CA GLN A 191 -10.87 -15.94 6.19
C GLN A 191 -10.88 -17.48 6.32
N GLN A 192 -11.24 -18.21 5.26
CA GLN A 192 -11.27 -19.67 5.26
C GLN A 192 -9.91 -20.30 5.52
N HIS A 193 -8.85 -19.69 5.00
CA HIS A 193 -7.47 -20.17 5.14
C HIS A 193 -6.69 -19.52 6.28
N ASP A 194 -7.33 -18.63 7.05
CA ASP A 194 -6.68 -17.86 8.12
C ASP A 194 -5.41 -17.14 7.62
N VAL A 195 -5.52 -16.43 6.49
CA VAL A 195 -4.42 -15.64 5.91
C VAL A 195 -4.76 -14.15 5.88
N PRO A 196 -3.81 -13.26 6.18
CA PRO A 196 -4.01 -11.82 6.09
C PRO A 196 -4.39 -11.37 4.67
N LEU A 197 -5.37 -10.49 4.56
CA LEU A 197 -5.74 -9.80 3.33
C LEU A 197 -5.44 -8.30 3.44
N PHE A 198 -4.45 -7.81 2.70
CA PHE A 198 -4.21 -6.38 2.54
C PHE A 198 -5.19 -5.80 1.52
N ASP A 199 -6.20 -5.07 1.99
CA ASP A 199 -7.25 -4.49 1.15
C ASP A 199 -6.72 -3.23 0.42
N ARG A 200 -5.89 -3.47 -0.60
CA ARG A 200 -5.31 -2.41 -1.44
C ARG A 200 -6.38 -1.53 -2.09
N PHE A 201 -7.50 -2.13 -2.49
CA PHE A 201 -8.59 -1.41 -3.11
C PHE A 201 -9.19 -0.37 -2.15
N ALA A 202 -9.50 -0.77 -0.92
CA ALA A 202 -10.04 0.12 0.08
C ALA A 202 -9.01 1.20 0.52
N VAL A 203 -7.75 0.84 0.70
CA VAL A 203 -6.67 1.77 1.03
C VAL A 203 -6.53 2.86 -0.04
N MET A 204 -6.45 2.47 -1.32
CA MET A 204 -6.29 3.44 -2.42
C MET A 204 -7.55 4.28 -2.61
N ARG A 205 -8.75 3.71 -2.39
CA ARG A 205 -10.00 4.46 -2.44
C ARG A 205 -10.07 5.49 -1.32
N ASN A 206 -9.67 5.13 -0.11
CA ASN A 206 -9.59 6.07 1.02
C ASN A 206 -8.68 7.27 0.70
N TRP A 207 -7.49 7.04 0.15
CA TRP A 207 -6.60 8.13 -0.25
C TRP A 207 -7.19 9.04 -1.33
N ASN A 208 -7.92 8.47 -2.29
CA ASN A 208 -8.57 9.25 -3.34
C ASN A 208 -9.74 10.09 -2.78
N GLU A 209 -10.53 9.51 -1.88
CA GLU A 209 -11.67 10.19 -1.22
C GLU A 209 -11.20 11.27 -0.23
N ALA A 210 -10.06 11.06 0.44
CA ALA A 210 -9.43 12.05 1.32
C ALA A 210 -8.73 13.19 0.55
N GLY A 211 -8.58 13.06 -0.78
CA GLY A 211 -7.90 14.06 -1.60
C GLY A 211 -6.37 13.97 -1.58
N ASP A 212 -5.79 12.94 -0.96
CA ASP A 212 -4.34 12.72 -0.93
C ASP A 212 -3.75 12.47 -2.32
N PHE A 213 -4.52 11.77 -3.18
CA PHE A 213 -4.17 11.43 -4.55
C PHE A 213 -5.35 11.59 -5.50
N ASP A 214 -5.19 12.37 -6.54
CA ASP A 214 -6.12 12.38 -7.67
C ASP A 214 -5.81 11.18 -8.60
N LEU A 215 -6.41 10.04 -8.29
CA LEU A 215 -6.24 8.80 -9.05
C LEU A 215 -7.03 8.79 -10.37
N PHE A 216 -7.83 9.81 -10.64
CA PHE A 216 -8.57 9.97 -11.89
C PHE A 216 -7.73 10.65 -12.96
N SER A 217 -6.90 11.62 -12.57
CA SER A 217 -6.11 12.42 -13.49
C SER A 217 -4.93 11.65 -14.08
N ALA A 218 -4.83 11.64 -15.41
CA ALA A 218 -3.64 11.16 -16.11
C ALA A 218 -2.47 12.17 -16.13
N SER A 219 -2.70 13.41 -15.66
CA SER A 219 -1.79 14.54 -15.85
C SER A 219 -0.50 14.47 -15.02
N HIS A 220 -0.47 13.67 -13.95
CA HIS A 220 0.70 13.54 -13.08
C HIS A 220 1.44 12.21 -13.20
N GLY A 221 0.99 11.35 -14.07
CA GLY A 221 1.61 10.12 -14.59
C GLY A 221 2.57 9.41 -13.63
N LEU A 222 3.85 9.53 -13.89
CA LEU A 222 4.89 8.78 -13.18
C LEU A 222 5.11 9.25 -11.75
N ASP A 223 5.02 10.55 -11.47
CA ASP A 223 5.25 11.09 -10.11
C ASP A 223 4.11 10.70 -9.16
N LEU A 224 2.87 10.72 -9.63
CA LEU A 224 1.73 10.21 -8.89
C LEU A 224 1.91 8.72 -8.60
N ALA A 225 2.28 7.93 -9.60
CA ALA A 225 2.53 6.49 -9.42
C ALA A 225 3.63 6.23 -8.36
N LYS A 226 4.75 6.96 -8.40
CA LYS A 226 5.82 6.86 -7.40
C LYS A 226 5.31 7.14 -5.98
N ARG A 227 4.56 8.22 -5.80
CA ARG A 227 3.99 8.59 -4.49
C ARG A 227 3.03 7.53 -3.97
N VAL A 228 2.11 7.05 -4.81
CA VAL A 228 1.17 5.97 -4.45
C VAL A 228 1.92 4.69 -4.08
N HIS A 229 2.94 4.30 -4.83
CA HIS A 229 3.73 3.12 -4.53
C HIS A 229 4.57 3.27 -3.25
N ASP A 230 5.07 4.47 -2.94
CA ASP A 230 5.73 4.76 -1.67
C ASP A 230 4.77 4.55 -0.49
N CYS A 231 3.57 5.13 -0.57
CA CYS A 231 2.53 4.96 0.45
C CYS A 231 2.08 3.49 0.59
N LEU A 232 1.92 2.76 -0.53
CA LEU A 232 1.59 1.34 -0.48
C LEU A 232 2.69 0.52 0.21
N GLY A 233 3.96 0.78 -0.08
CA GLY A 233 5.07 0.09 0.58
C GLY A 233 5.12 0.35 2.08
N ARG A 234 4.86 1.59 2.52
CA ARG A 234 4.76 1.97 3.93
C ARG A 234 3.58 1.27 4.63
N ALA A 235 2.39 1.33 4.03
CA ALA A 235 1.19 0.70 4.57
C ALA A 235 1.37 -0.83 4.68
N LEU A 236 1.89 -1.46 3.63
CA LEU A 236 2.14 -2.90 3.61
C LEU A 236 3.23 -3.31 4.61
N SER A 237 4.28 -2.49 4.82
CA SER A 237 5.30 -2.79 5.82
C SER A 237 4.72 -2.77 7.24
N LYS A 238 3.83 -1.81 7.54
CA LYS A 238 3.11 -1.79 8.81
C LYS A 238 2.23 -3.02 8.96
N PHE A 239 1.47 -3.36 7.93
CA PHE A 239 0.61 -4.54 7.91
C PHE A 239 1.38 -5.84 8.18
N VAL A 240 2.54 -6.05 7.54
CA VAL A 240 3.41 -7.22 7.78
C VAL A 240 3.88 -7.28 9.22
N ILE A 241 4.35 -6.15 9.78
CA ILE A 241 4.86 -6.06 11.15
C ILE A 241 3.75 -6.36 12.16
N ASP A 242 2.58 -5.77 11.96
CA ASP A 242 1.43 -5.93 12.86
C ASP A 242 0.92 -7.38 12.81
N ALA A 243 0.74 -7.97 11.61
CA ALA A 243 0.28 -9.36 11.45
C ALA A 243 1.31 -10.39 11.96
N ALA A 244 2.60 -10.10 11.90
CA ALA A 244 3.64 -10.96 12.45
C ALA A 244 3.93 -10.71 13.95
N HIS A 245 3.33 -9.69 14.57
CA HIS A 245 3.59 -9.28 15.96
C HIS A 245 5.08 -9.08 16.29
N ILE A 246 5.84 -8.47 15.36
CA ILE A 246 7.30 -8.28 15.45
C ILE A 246 7.71 -6.81 15.67
N GLY A 247 6.75 -5.91 15.83
CA GLY A 247 7.01 -4.51 16.15
C GLY A 247 7.40 -4.31 17.62
N PRO A 248 7.93 -3.12 17.99
CA PRO A 248 8.05 -2.73 19.39
C PRO A 248 6.67 -2.82 20.04
N ALA A 249 6.61 -3.39 21.26
CA ALA A 249 5.37 -3.50 22.01
C ALA A 249 4.66 -2.14 22.01
N GLN A 250 3.43 -2.10 21.54
CA GLN A 250 2.60 -0.90 21.64
C GLN A 250 2.20 -0.78 23.12
N ASN A 251 2.87 0.13 23.84
CA ASN A 251 2.52 0.49 25.19
C ASN A 251 1.33 1.44 25.20
#